data_8f42c8ada26c59015493eb2ebb20f9f7
#
_entry.id   8f42c8ada26c59015493eb2ebb20f9f7
#
_cell.length_a   1.000
_cell.length_b   1.000
_cell.length_c   1.000
_cell.angle_alpha   90.00
_cell.angle_beta   90.00
_cell.angle_gamma   90.00
#
_symmetry.space_group_name_H-M   'P 1'
#
loop_
_entity.id
_entity.type
_entity.pdbx_description
1 polymer ?
#
loop_
_entity_poly.entity_id
_entity_poly.type
_entity_poly.pdbx_seq_one_letter_code
_entity_poly.pdbx_strand_id
1 'polypeptide(L)'
;MIHPEYRVQGDLSSPELQETLTPVYPTTEGIKQATLRKLTDQALELLDTCAINELLPPELAQGMMSLPDALRTLHRPPPTLQLVDLESGKHPAQRRLILEELLAHNLSMLALRAGAQRFHAQPLSQRDELKDKLLASLPFKPTGAQARVTAEIERDMALDVPMMRLVQGDVGSG
;
A
#
# COMPACT_ATOMS: atom_id res chain seq x y z
N MET A 1 11.27 -28.35 14.02
CA MET A 1 10.58 -28.21 12.70
C MET A 1 9.43 -29.21 12.70
N ILE A 2 8.19 -28.75 12.64
CA ILE A 2 7.01 -29.62 12.69
C ILE A 2 6.57 -29.82 11.23
N HIS A 3 6.57 -31.09 10.76
CA HIS A 3 6.24 -31.50 9.39
C HIS A 3 7.08 -30.83 8.30
N PRO A 4 8.40 -31.11 8.20
CA PRO A 4 9.23 -30.60 7.11
C PRO A 4 8.76 -31.21 5.77
N GLU A 5 8.68 -30.36 4.74
CA GLU A 5 8.59 -30.89 3.37
C GLU A 5 9.94 -31.50 3.00
N TYR A 6 9.98 -32.78 2.66
CA TYR A 6 11.19 -33.45 2.20
C TYR A 6 10.94 -34.20 0.90
N ARG A 7 11.98 -34.37 0.13
CA ARG A 7 11.95 -35.16 -1.10
C ARG A 7 13.09 -36.17 -1.06
N VAL A 8 12.84 -37.38 -1.51
CA VAL A 8 13.85 -38.44 -1.60
C VAL A 8 14.54 -38.32 -2.96
N GLN A 9 15.85 -38.11 -2.95
CA GLN A 9 16.64 -38.03 -4.18
C GLN A 9 16.70 -39.44 -4.82
N GLY A 10 16.34 -39.54 -6.10
CA GLY A 10 16.34 -40.81 -6.87
C GLY A 10 14.98 -41.49 -7.01
N ASP A 11 13.92 -40.92 -6.48
CA ASP A 11 12.56 -41.40 -6.78
C ASP A 11 12.11 -40.85 -8.13
N LEU A 12 11.88 -41.74 -9.10
CA LEU A 12 11.43 -41.42 -10.47
C LEU A 12 10.08 -40.70 -10.52
N SER A 13 9.31 -40.75 -9.42
CA SER A 13 8.04 -40.02 -9.25
C SER A 13 8.21 -38.62 -8.68
N SER A 14 9.42 -38.24 -8.22
CA SER A 14 9.69 -36.92 -7.68
C SER A 14 9.85 -35.92 -8.82
N PRO A 15 9.11 -34.81 -8.85
CA PRO A 15 9.34 -33.75 -9.83
C PRO A 15 10.79 -33.25 -9.72
N GLU A 16 11.39 -32.92 -10.85
CA GLU A 16 12.74 -32.37 -10.91
C GLU A 16 12.92 -31.21 -9.93
N LEU A 17 14.11 -31.14 -9.33
CA LEU A 17 14.44 -30.00 -8.45
C LEU A 17 14.34 -28.72 -9.28
N GLN A 18 13.50 -27.80 -8.84
CA GLN A 18 13.37 -26.51 -9.51
C GLN A 18 14.71 -25.75 -9.43
N GLU A 19 15.16 -25.21 -10.54
CA GLU A 19 16.38 -24.37 -10.62
C GLU A 19 16.17 -22.96 -9.98
N THR A 20 15.07 -22.76 -9.25
CA THR A 20 14.72 -21.50 -8.60
C THR A 20 14.58 -21.69 -7.10
N LEU A 21 14.71 -20.60 -6.35
CA LEU A 21 14.38 -20.60 -4.94
C LEU A 21 12.89 -20.88 -4.75
N THR A 22 12.57 -21.71 -3.76
CA THR A 22 11.18 -22.10 -3.49
C THR A 22 10.46 -21.00 -2.69
N PRO A 23 9.43 -20.35 -3.24
CA PRO A 23 8.70 -19.33 -2.51
C PRO A 23 7.86 -19.93 -1.39
N VAL A 24 7.75 -19.19 -0.29
CA VAL A 24 6.86 -19.50 0.85
C VAL A 24 5.82 -18.40 0.97
N TYR A 25 4.56 -18.77 0.86
CA TYR A 25 3.44 -17.84 0.93
C TYR A 25 2.80 -17.84 2.32
N PRO A 26 2.29 -16.70 2.80
CA PRO A 26 1.40 -16.69 3.95
C PRO A 26 0.19 -17.57 3.68
N THR A 27 -0.15 -18.44 4.61
CA THR A 27 -1.30 -19.36 4.48
C THR A 27 -2.31 -19.10 5.58
N THR A 28 -3.58 -19.32 5.23
CA THR A 28 -4.68 -19.44 6.17
C THR A 28 -5.09 -20.90 6.31
N GLU A 29 -5.91 -21.21 7.30
CA GLU A 29 -6.40 -22.56 7.51
C GLU A 29 -7.06 -23.12 6.26
N GLY A 30 -6.73 -24.38 5.92
CA GLY A 30 -7.26 -25.10 4.75
C GLY A 30 -6.48 -24.92 3.44
N ILE A 31 -5.55 -23.97 3.33
CA ILE A 31 -4.76 -23.74 2.11
C ILE A 31 -3.33 -24.24 2.29
N LYS A 32 -2.89 -25.17 1.45
CA LYS A 32 -1.53 -25.73 1.48
C LYS A 32 -0.58 -24.94 0.59
N GLN A 33 0.72 -24.88 0.97
CA GLN A 33 1.78 -24.27 0.18
C GLN A 33 1.83 -24.78 -1.27
N ALA A 34 1.70 -26.12 -1.45
CA ALA A 34 1.70 -26.71 -2.78
C ALA A 34 0.57 -26.18 -3.68
N THR A 35 -0.61 -25.91 -3.11
CA THR A 35 -1.73 -25.32 -3.85
C THR A 35 -1.43 -23.91 -4.29
N LEU A 36 -0.87 -23.06 -3.39
CA LEU A 36 -0.49 -21.69 -3.73
C LEU A 36 0.60 -21.65 -4.80
N ARG A 37 1.62 -22.51 -4.67
CA ARG A 37 2.68 -22.61 -5.69
C ARG A 37 2.12 -23.00 -7.06
N LYS A 38 1.21 -23.99 -7.10
CA LYS A 38 0.57 -24.39 -8.36
C LYS A 38 -0.28 -23.26 -8.97
N LEU A 39 -1.02 -22.52 -8.15
CA LEU A 39 -1.80 -21.38 -8.63
C LEU A 39 -0.90 -20.26 -9.17
N THR A 40 0.20 -19.97 -8.48
CA THR A 40 1.16 -18.97 -8.97
C THR A 40 1.89 -19.43 -10.23
N ASP A 41 2.20 -20.72 -10.39
CA ASP A 41 2.75 -21.26 -11.65
C ASP A 41 1.79 -21.02 -12.81
N GLN A 42 0.54 -21.39 -12.64
CA GLN A 42 -0.50 -21.16 -13.65
C GLN A 42 -0.70 -19.68 -13.98
N ALA A 43 -0.65 -18.82 -12.96
CA ALA A 43 -0.75 -17.37 -13.17
C ALA A 43 0.45 -16.82 -13.94
N LEU A 44 1.67 -17.32 -13.67
CA LEU A 44 2.87 -16.92 -14.41
C LEU A 44 2.86 -17.39 -15.87
N GLU A 45 2.34 -18.60 -16.15
CA GLU A 45 2.12 -19.08 -17.51
C GLU A 45 1.16 -18.17 -18.30
N LEU A 46 0.14 -17.64 -17.64
CA LEU A 46 -0.76 -16.66 -18.28
C LEU A 46 -0.05 -15.37 -18.68
N LEU A 47 1.01 -14.96 -18.00
CA LEU A 47 1.80 -13.79 -18.41
C LEU A 47 2.50 -13.95 -19.76
N ASP A 48 2.71 -15.19 -20.21
CA ASP A 48 3.32 -15.49 -21.51
C ASP A 48 2.30 -15.41 -22.65
N THR A 49 1.02 -15.61 -22.34
CA THR A 49 -0.07 -15.62 -23.31
C THR A 49 -0.93 -14.36 -23.28
N CYS A 50 -1.04 -13.73 -22.11
CA CYS A 50 -1.84 -12.52 -21.88
C CYS A 50 -0.92 -11.35 -21.55
N ALA A 51 -0.82 -10.39 -22.46
CA ALA A 51 -0.04 -9.18 -22.19
C ALA A 51 -0.71 -8.36 -21.05
N ILE A 52 0.07 -8.08 -20.00
CA ILE A 52 -0.32 -7.08 -19.00
C ILE A 52 0.08 -5.71 -19.54
N ASN A 53 -0.91 -4.82 -19.67
CA ASN A 53 -0.65 -3.46 -20.07
C ASN A 53 0.14 -2.71 -18.99
N GLU A 54 1.15 -1.94 -19.41
CA GLU A 54 1.82 -1.00 -18.52
C GLU A 54 0.84 0.13 -18.14
N LEU A 55 0.59 0.28 -16.84
CA LEU A 55 -0.32 1.29 -16.31
C LEU A 55 0.42 2.53 -15.80
N LEU A 56 1.73 2.41 -15.54
CA LEU A 56 2.51 3.55 -15.12
C LEU A 56 2.77 4.50 -16.31
N PRO A 57 2.68 5.81 -16.10
CA PRO A 57 3.14 6.77 -17.09
C PRO A 57 4.59 6.51 -17.49
N PRO A 58 4.98 6.75 -18.76
CA PRO A 58 6.33 6.46 -19.26
C PRO A 58 7.43 7.10 -18.40
N GLU A 59 7.19 8.28 -17.85
CA GLU A 59 8.13 9.02 -17.02
C GLU A 59 8.41 8.31 -15.69
N LEU A 60 7.42 7.59 -15.16
CA LEU A 60 7.56 6.80 -13.92
C LEU A 60 8.07 5.39 -14.19
N ALA A 61 7.71 4.81 -15.33
CA ALA A 61 8.13 3.46 -15.73
C ALA A 61 9.59 3.42 -16.19
N GLN A 62 10.14 4.54 -16.66
CA GLN A 62 11.50 4.62 -17.19
C GLN A 62 12.53 4.18 -16.15
N GLY A 63 13.35 3.19 -16.51
CA GLY A 63 14.40 2.65 -15.63
C GLY A 63 13.89 1.70 -14.55
N MET A 64 12.61 1.39 -14.52
CA MET A 64 12.05 0.37 -13.66
C MET A 64 11.98 -0.99 -14.34
N MET A 65 11.99 -2.05 -13.55
CA MET A 65 11.72 -3.41 -14.03
C MET A 65 10.28 -3.48 -14.55
N SER A 66 10.04 -4.22 -15.63
CA SER A 66 8.67 -4.43 -16.14
C SER A 66 7.81 -5.16 -15.10
N LEU A 67 6.50 -4.94 -15.11
CA LEU A 67 5.60 -5.62 -14.17
C LEU A 67 5.64 -7.15 -14.34
N PRO A 68 5.60 -7.72 -15.55
CA PRO A 68 5.74 -9.16 -15.73
C PRO A 68 7.05 -9.72 -15.17
N ASP A 69 8.19 -9.05 -15.42
CA ASP A 69 9.48 -9.50 -14.92
C ASP A 69 9.59 -9.39 -13.40
N ALA A 70 9.00 -8.35 -12.80
CA ALA A 70 8.94 -8.20 -11.36
C ALA A 70 8.13 -9.34 -10.71
N LEU A 71 6.98 -9.69 -11.29
CA LEU A 71 6.15 -10.80 -10.83
C LEU A 71 6.89 -12.14 -10.96
N ARG A 72 7.51 -12.41 -12.11
CA ARG A 72 8.31 -13.64 -12.30
C ARG A 72 9.43 -13.73 -11.29
N THR A 73 10.19 -12.65 -11.12
CA THR A 73 11.34 -12.62 -10.21
C THR A 73 10.94 -12.88 -8.77
N LEU A 74 9.84 -12.33 -8.30
CA LEU A 74 9.41 -12.50 -6.91
C LEU A 74 8.76 -13.86 -6.64
N HIS A 75 8.07 -14.42 -7.62
CA HIS A 75 7.43 -15.73 -7.46
C HIS A 75 8.32 -16.91 -7.87
N ARG A 76 9.35 -16.68 -8.65
CA ARG A 76 10.36 -17.68 -9.06
C ARG A 76 11.75 -17.03 -9.02
N PRO A 77 12.26 -16.72 -7.81
CA PRO A 77 13.54 -16.06 -7.67
C PRO A 77 14.65 -16.95 -8.23
N PRO A 78 15.52 -16.44 -9.11
CA PRO A 78 16.66 -17.20 -9.58
C PRO A 78 17.63 -17.52 -8.44
N PRO A 79 18.37 -18.62 -8.48
CA PRO A 79 19.28 -19.03 -7.41
C PRO A 79 20.42 -18.04 -7.18
N THR A 80 20.72 -17.21 -8.17
CA THR A 80 21.73 -16.16 -8.09
C THR A 80 21.29 -14.92 -7.35
N LEU A 81 19.98 -14.82 -7.03
CA LEU A 81 19.42 -13.66 -6.34
C LEU A 81 19.86 -13.63 -4.88
N GLN A 82 20.37 -12.50 -4.44
CA GLN A 82 20.79 -12.32 -3.06
C GLN A 82 19.58 -12.06 -2.16
N LEU A 83 19.33 -12.94 -1.20
CA LEU A 83 18.19 -12.84 -0.27
C LEU A 83 18.20 -11.53 0.53
N VAL A 84 19.38 -10.99 0.85
CA VAL A 84 19.53 -9.72 1.55
C VAL A 84 18.86 -8.56 0.82
N ASP A 85 18.86 -8.56 -0.51
CA ASP A 85 18.19 -7.52 -1.31
C ASP A 85 16.66 -7.62 -1.20
N LEU A 86 16.14 -8.85 -1.13
CA LEU A 86 14.70 -9.07 -0.88
C LEU A 86 14.31 -8.71 0.55
N GLU A 87 15.09 -9.13 1.55
CA GLU A 87 14.81 -8.84 2.95
C GLU A 87 14.83 -7.33 3.25
N SER A 88 15.72 -6.60 2.59
CA SER A 88 15.82 -5.15 2.73
C SER A 88 14.75 -4.36 1.96
N GLY A 89 13.93 -5.02 1.12
CA GLY A 89 12.94 -4.36 0.26
C GLY A 89 13.54 -3.52 -0.87
N LYS A 90 14.84 -3.68 -1.16
CA LYS A 90 15.57 -2.85 -2.14
C LYS A 90 15.62 -3.46 -3.54
N HIS A 91 15.23 -4.72 -3.69
CA HIS A 91 15.26 -5.38 -4.98
C HIS A 91 14.37 -4.64 -6.01
N PRO A 92 14.82 -4.44 -7.26
CA PRO A 92 14.04 -3.72 -8.29
C PRO A 92 12.63 -4.24 -8.49
N ALA A 93 12.41 -5.55 -8.43
CA ALA A 93 11.10 -6.18 -8.53
C ALA A 93 10.16 -5.75 -7.37
N GLN A 94 10.66 -5.71 -6.13
CA GLN A 94 9.88 -5.25 -4.99
C GLN A 94 9.57 -3.76 -5.09
N ARG A 95 10.56 -2.95 -5.46
CA ARG A 95 10.37 -1.50 -5.64
C ARG A 95 9.31 -1.21 -6.69
N ARG A 96 9.26 -2.02 -7.76
CA ARG A 96 8.22 -1.92 -8.78
C ARG A 96 6.82 -2.12 -8.18
N LEU A 97 6.58 -3.21 -7.47
CA LEU A 97 5.27 -3.51 -6.88
C LEU A 97 4.90 -2.54 -5.75
N ILE A 98 5.88 -2.16 -4.91
CA ILE A 98 5.66 -1.15 -3.86
C ILE A 98 5.18 0.17 -4.45
N LEU A 99 5.81 0.64 -5.55
CA LEU A 99 5.38 1.87 -6.20
C LEU A 99 3.94 1.78 -6.71
N GLU A 100 3.58 0.68 -7.39
CA GLU A 100 2.21 0.49 -7.91
C GLU A 100 1.17 0.45 -6.80
N GLU A 101 1.45 -0.28 -5.72
CA GLU A 101 0.53 -0.39 -4.58
C GLU A 101 0.33 0.96 -3.89
N LEU A 102 1.42 1.69 -3.63
CA LEU A 102 1.35 3.02 -3.02
C LEU A 102 0.65 4.02 -3.94
N LEU A 103 0.90 3.96 -5.24
CA LEU A 103 0.23 4.83 -6.23
C LEU A 103 -1.25 4.51 -6.30
N ALA A 104 -1.64 3.24 -6.41
CA ALA A 104 -3.03 2.81 -6.44
C ALA A 104 -3.78 3.22 -5.17
N HIS A 105 -3.14 3.05 -4.00
CA HIS A 105 -3.70 3.50 -2.73
C HIS A 105 -3.91 5.02 -2.70
N ASN A 106 -2.89 5.79 -3.10
CA ASN A 106 -2.98 7.25 -3.13
C ASN A 106 -4.05 7.74 -4.10
N LEU A 107 -4.11 7.18 -5.32
CA LEU A 107 -5.13 7.51 -6.31
C LEU A 107 -6.55 7.17 -5.81
N SER A 108 -6.71 6.06 -5.11
CA SER A 108 -7.99 5.67 -4.50
C SER A 108 -8.43 6.68 -3.44
N MET A 109 -7.51 7.13 -2.59
CA MET A 109 -7.79 8.18 -1.59
C MET A 109 -8.15 9.51 -2.24
N LEU A 110 -7.43 9.90 -3.30
CA LEU A 110 -7.75 11.12 -4.05
C LEU A 110 -9.13 11.02 -4.74
N ALA A 111 -9.47 9.87 -5.31
CA ALA A 111 -10.78 9.63 -5.92
C ALA A 111 -11.92 9.71 -4.90
N LEU A 112 -11.74 9.11 -3.71
CA LEU A 112 -12.69 9.21 -2.60
C LEU A 112 -12.87 10.66 -2.16
N ARG A 113 -11.78 11.41 -2.01
CA ARG A 113 -11.82 12.83 -1.66
C ARG A 113 -12.54 13.67 -2.73
N ALA A 114 -12.23 13.46 -4.00
CA ALA A 114 -12.91 14.13 -5.09
C ALA A 114 -14.40 13.75 -5.17
N GLY A 115 -14.75 12.50 -4.85
CA GLY A 115 -16.13 12.04 -4.73
C GLY A 115 -16.88 12.76 -3.61
N ALA A 116 -16.26 12.91 -2.45
CA ALA A 116 -16.86 13.61 -1.30
C ALA A 116 -17.09 15.10 -1.59
N GLN A 117 -16.23 15.74 -2.36
CA GLN A 117 -16.38 17.14 -2.75
C GLN A 117 -17.55 17.41 -3.72
N ARG A 118 -18.19 16.37 -4.26
CA ARG A 118 -19.41 16.50 -5.09
C ARG A 118 -20.67 16.71 -4.23
N PHE A 119 -20.60 16.44 -2.95
CA PHE A 119 -21.72 16.70 -2.04
C PHE A 119 -21.68 18.15 -1.56
N HIS A 120 -22.87 18.75 -1.41
CA HIS A 120 -22.99 20.07 -0.81
C HIS A 120 -23.08 19.97 0.71
N ALA A 121 -22.36 20.85 1.39
CA ALA A 121 -22.47 21.05 2.82
C ALA A 121 -22.96 22.45 3.11
N GLN A 122 -23.62 22.63 4.25
CA GLN A 122 -24.02 23.95 4.71
C GLN A 122 -22.77 24.70 5.19
N PRO A 123 -22.36 25.81 4.53
CA PRO A 123 -21.25 26.61 5.03
C PRO A 123 -21.55 27.15 6.45
N LEU A 124 -20.62 26.95 7.34
CA LEU A 124 -20.70 27.48 8.69
C LEU A 124 -19.98 28.81 8.76
N SER A 125 -20.71 29.89 8.92
CA SER A 125 -20.13 31.22 9.10
C SER A 125 -19.40 31.30 10.45
N GLN A 126 -18.24 31.87 10.45
CA GLN A 126 -17.50 32.18 11.68
C GLN A 126 -18.32 33.11 12.56
N ARG A 127 -18.50 32.72 13.82
CA ARG A 127 -19.02 33.59 14.89
C ARG A 127 -17.91 33.81 15.91
N ASP A 128 -17.12 34.82 15.68
CA ASP A 128 -15.92 35.12 16.48
C ASP A 128 -16.25 35.35 17.96
N GLU A 129 -17.44 35.93 18.29
CA GLU A 129 -17.83 36.20 19.67
C GLU A 129 -17.84 34.97 20.59
N LEU A 130 -18.34 33.81 20.12
CA LEU A 130 -18.38 32.58 20.92
C LEU A 130 -16.99 31.96 21.06
N LYS A 131 -16.22 31.99 19.99
CA LYS A 131 -14.82 31.51 19.97
C LYS A 131 -13.97 32.34 20.93
N ASP A 132 -14.07 33.67 20.86
CA ASP A 132 -13.29 34.57 21.71
C ASP A 132 -13.66 34.41 23.19
N LYS A 133 -14.93 34.25 23.49
CA LYS A 133 -15.39 33.93 24.85
C LYS A 133 -14.83 32.59 25.35
N LEU A 134 -14.85 31.56 24.49
CA LEU A 134 -14.27 30.26 24.82
C LEU A 134 -12.79 30.40 25.10
N LEU A 135 -12.04 31.00 24.17
CA LEU A 135 -10.59 31.16 24.31
C LEU A 135 -10.22 31.98 25.56
N ALA A 136 -11.00 32.99 25.89
CA ALA A 136 -10.80 33.78 27.09
C ALA A 136 -11.10 33.02 28.39
N SER A 137 -11.96 32.00 28.35
CA SER A 137 -12.30 31.16 29.50
C SER A 137 -11.31 30.04 29.78
N LEU A 138 -10.43 29.72 28.84
CA LEU A 138 -9.45 28.64 29.01
C LEU A 138 -8.34 29.03 30.00
N PRO A 139 -7.96 28.12 30.92
CA PRO A 139 -6.87 28.36 31.87
C PRO A 139 -5.46 28.33 31.23
N PHE A 140 -5.39 28.11 29.93
CA PHE A 140 -4.14 28.05 29.14
C PHE A 140 -4.34 28.71 27.77
N LYS A 141 -3.25 29.05 27.14
CA LYS A 141 -3.24 29.53 25.73
C LYS A 141 -3.02 28.36 24.77
N PRO A 142 -3.81 28.24 23.67
CA PRO A 142 -3.54 27.26 22.63
C PRO A 142 -2.11 27.40 22.10
N THR A 143 -1.49 26.28 21.79
CA THR A 143 -0.18 26.27 21.14
C THR A 143 -0.28 26.82 19.71
N GLY A 144 0.84 27.24 19.13
CA GLY A 144 0.86 27.69 17.74
C GLY A 144 0.38 26.64 16.74
N ALA A 145 0.62 25.35 17.02
CA ALA A 145 0.10 24.25 16.22
C ALA A 145 -1.43 24.13 16.31
N GLN A 146 -1.98 24.17 17.51
CA GLN A 146 -3.43 24.14 17.73
C GLN A 146 -4.13 25.33 17.06
N ALA A 147 -3.60 26.54 17.21
CA ALA A 147 -4.17 27.73 16.58
C ALA A 147 -4.16 27.63 15.05
N ARG A 148 -3.09 27.10 14.45
CA ARG A 148 -3.00 26.89 13.00
C ARG A 148 -4.01 25.86 12.51
N VAL A 149 -4.10 24.70 13.17
CA VAL A 149 -5.04 23.63 12.81
C VAL A 149 -6.49 24.11 12.95
N THR A 150 -6.81 24.85 14.02
CA THR A 150 -8.14 25.43 14.21
C THR A 150 -8.50 26.39 13.07
N ALA A 151 -7.59 27.27 12.69
CA ALA A 151 -7.82 28.19 11.56
C ALA A 151 -7.98 27.47 10.21
N GLU A 152 -7.33 26.31 10.02
CA GLU A 152 -7.53 25.48 8.84
C GLU A 152 -8.90 24.80 8.83
N ILE A 153 -9.32 24.28 9.98
CA ILE A 153 -10.66 23.66 10.14
C ILE A 153 -11.75 24.71 9.89
N GLU A 154 -11.62 25.90 10.45
CA GLU A 154 -12.57 27.01 10.26
C GLU A 154 -12.70 27.38 8.77
N ARG A 155 -11.60 27.45 8.04
CA ARG A 155 -11.63 27.70 6.59
C ARG A 155 -12.34 26.60 5.83
N ASP A 156 -12.07 25.34 6.16
CA ASP A 156 -12.72 24.20 5.51
C ASP A 156 -14.23 24.17 5.81
N MET A 157 -14.63 24.49 7.05
CA MET A 157 -16.04 24.54 7.46
C MET A 157 -16.83 25.70 6.80
N ALA A 158 -16.15 26.72 6.32
CA ALA A 158 -16.77 27.85 5.61
C ALA A 158 -17.04 27.52 4.12
N LEU A 159 -16.59 26.38 3.61
CA LEU A 159 -16.85 25.95 2.25
C LEU A 159 -18.23 25.28 2.13
N ASP A 160 -18.76 25.23 0.91
CA ASP A 160 -20.01 24.55 0.58
C ASP A 160 -19.85 23.06 0.30
N VAL A 161 -18.69 22.49 0.63
CA VAL A 161 -18.35 21.07 0.47
C VAL A 161 -18.06 20.44 1.83
N PRO A 162 -18.33 19.13 2.02
CA PRO A 162 -18.04 18.45 3.27
C PRO A 162 -16.54 18.49 3.60
N MET A 163 -16.22 18.87 4.82
CA MET A 163 -14.85 18.81 5.32
C MET A 163 -14.45 17.34 5.56
N MET A 164 -13.33 16.92 4.97
CA MET A 164 -12.68 15.64 5.25
C MET A 164 -11.25 15.91 5.70
N ARG A 165 -11.04 15.94 7.02
CA ARG A 165 -9.73 16.23 7.62
C ARG A 165 -9.43 15.23 8.73
N LEU A 166 -8.25 14.66 8.69
CA LEU A 166 -7.69 13.89 9.79
C LEU A 166 -6.83 14.82 10.65
N VAL A 167 -7.17 14.91 11.93
CA VAL A 167 -6.36 15.62 12.92
C VAL A 167 -5.58 14.59 13.72
N GLN A 168 -4.27 14.70 13.71
CA GLN A 168 -3.38 13.82 14.44
C GLN A 168 -2.53 14.63 15.42
N GLY A 169 -2.43 14.13 16.64
CA GLY A 169 -1.59 14.70 17.69
C GLY A 169 -1.16 13.63 18.67
N ASP A 170 -0.16 13.96 19.50
CA ASP A 170 0.28 13.08 20.58
C ASP A 170 -0.80 12.96 21.66
N VAL A 171 -0.80 11.84 22.38
CA VAL A 171 -1.72 11.65 23.52
C VAL A 171 -1.49 12.73 24.57
N GLY A 172 -2.53 13.46 24.91
CA GLY A 172 -2.45 14.59 25.85
C GLY A 172 -2.07 15.93 25.19
N SER A 173 -2.03 16.02 23.87
CA SER A 173 -1.77 17.30 23.16
C SER A 173 -2.98 18.26 23.10
N GLY A 174 -4.09 17.85 23.65
CA GLY A 174 -5.33 18.65 23.69
C GLY A 174 -6.39 18.18 22.71
#